data_23b75e21be4892dd92392d6bf0782528
#
_entry.id   23b75e21be4892dd92392d6bf0782528
#
_cell.length_a   1.000
_cell.length_b   1.000
_cell.length_c   1.000
_cell.angle_alpha   90.00
_cell.angle_beta   90.00
_cell.angle_gamma   90.00
#
_symmetry.space_group_name_H-M   'P 1'
#
loop_
_entity.id
_entity.type
_entity.pdbx_description
1 polymer ?
#
loop_
_entity_poly.entity_id
_entity_poly.type
_entity_poly.pdbx_seq_one_letter_code
_entity_poly.pdbx_strand_id
1 'polypeptide(L)'
;SEAYAKMWQSSKMNFLPTLNAFGSYELYDDTVFGTNAQGYLVGAQLSWKVFDGYKSIGKMEKAKAEFQKAEVENQQYKSQSQLELNKTNRQLKDAENKVNLEKLALEQSQESYRIRSNRFTQGLEKTTDLLQAETQMYQKELQLLQAVFEYDFTQEYLQFLTK
;
A
#
# COMPACT_ATOMS: atom_id res chain seq x y z
N SER A 1 3.76 -6.36 12.54
CA SER A 1 3.40 -6.64 13.97
C SER A 1 4.19 -7.79 14.58
N GLU A 2 4.50 -8.88 13.85
CA GLU A 2 5.24 -10.04 14.40
C GLU A 2 6.63 -9.69 14.96
N ALA A 3 7.40 -8.84 14.28
CA ALA A 3 8.71 -8.39 14.75
C ALA A 3 8.61 -7.71 16.13
N TYR A 4 7.64 -6.82 16.30
CA TYR A 4 7.39 -6.14 17.58
C TYR A 4 6.88 -7.09 18.67
N ALA A 5 6.09 -8.11 18.32
CA ALA A 5 5.68 -9.16 19.25
C ALA A 5 6.90 -9.94 19.77
N LYS A 6 7.83 -10.32 18.88
CA LYS A 6 9.09 -10.99 19.25
C LYS A 6 10.01 -10.08 20.09
N MET A 7 10.09 -8.79 19.79
CA MET A 7 10.86 -7.81 20.59
C MET A 7 10.29 -7.68 22.01
N TRP A 8 8.96 -7.60 22.14
CA TRP A 8 8.31 -7.60 23.45
C TRP A 8 8.56 -8.92 24.20
N GLN A 9 8.47 -10.06 23.53
CA GLN A 9 8.75 -11.37 24.11
C GLN A 9 10.21 -11.49 24.55
N SER A 10 11.16 -11.01 23.73
CA SER A 10 12.59 -10.96 24.07
C SER A 10 12.87 -10.05 25.27
N SER A 11 12.16 -8.91 25.40
CA SER A 11 12.35 -8.01 26.55
C SER A 11 11.94 -8.64 27.89
N LYS A 12 11.01 -9.62 27.89
CA LYS A 12 10.68 -10.41 29.06
C LYS A 12 11.80 -11.38 29.47
N MET A 13 12.59 -11.85 28.51
CA MET A 13 13.71 -12.76 28.77
C MET A 13 14.88 -12.07 29.47
N ASN A 14 14.95 -10.73 29.48
CA ASN A 14 15.96 -9.97 30.19
C ASN A 14 15.94 -10.19 31.74
N PHE A 15 14.87 -10.78 32.27
CA PHE A 15 14.76 -11.18 33.68
C PHE A 15 15.34 -12.56 33.99
N LEU A 16 15.70 -13.32 32.93
CA LEU A 16 16.30 -14.64 33.09
C LEU A 16 17.83 -14.54 33.17
N PRO A 17 18.49 -15.45 33.92
CA PRO A 17 19.94 -15.53 33.89
C PRO A 17 20.46 -15.90 32.50
N THR A 18 21.57 -15.31 32.11
CA THR A 18 22.24 -15.61 30.86
C THR A 18 23.41 -16.55 31.13
N LEU A 19 23.43 -17.71 30.47
CA LEU A 19 24.52 -18.67 30.54
C LEU A 19 25.37 -18.53 29.25
N ASN A 20 26.63 -18.16 29.40
CA ASN A 20 27.62 -18.09 28.33
C ASN A 20 28.64 -19.18 28.53
N ALA A 21 28.92 -19.96 27.48
CA ALA A 21 30.04 -20.88 27.44
C ALA A 21 31.13 -20.31 26.53
N PHE A 22 32.35 -20.37 26.95
CA PHE A 22 33.50 -19.93 26.18
C PHE A 22 34.62 -20.96 26.19
N GLY A 23 35.37 -21.00 25.11
CA GLY A 23 36.57 -21.80 25.00
C GLY A 23 37.60 -21.03 24.17
N SER A 24 38.82 -20.97 24.65
CA SER A 24 39.97 -20.47 23.88
C SER A 24 41.07 -21.51 23.85
N TYR A 25 41.74 -21.58 22.74
CA TYR A 25 42.95 -22.37 22.55
C TYR A 25 44.06 -21.41 22.18
N GLU A 26 45.12 -21.41 23.00
CA GLU A 26 46.24 -20.50 22.87
C GLU A 26 47.51 -21.29 22.64
N LEU A 27 48.28 -20.87 21.64
CA LEU A 27 49.60 -21.38 21.35
C LEU A 27 50.65 -20.35 21.79
N TYR A 28 51.48 -20.77 22.74
CA TYR A 28 52.57 -19.91 23.22
C TYR A 28 53.90 -20.50 22.71
N ASP A 29 54.67 -19.68 22.00
CA ASP A 29 56.04 -20.01 21.64
C ASP A 29 56.90 -18.75 21.61
N ASP A 30 58.10 -18.87 22.14
CA ASP A 30 59.13 -17.83 22.08
C ASP A 30 59.79 -17.72 20.66
N THR A 31 59.48 -18.67 19.75
CA THR A 31 59.97 -18.70 18.39
C THR A 31 58.82 -18.60 17.39
N VAL A 32 59.04 -17.83 16.31
CA VAL A 32 58.05 -17.67 15.22
C VAL A 32 57.83 -19.05 14.58
N PHE A 33 56.63 -19.65 14.77
CA PHE A 33 56.21 -21.00 14.35
C PHE A 33 56.54 -22.16 15.30
N GLY A 34 56.91 -21.93 16.56
CA GLY A 34 57.07 -23.01 17.53
C GLY A 34 55.73 -23.48 18.14
N THR A 35 55.62 -24.75 18.50
CA THR A 35 54.40 -25.35 19.05
C THR A 35 54.62 -25.96 20.45
N ASN A 36 55.60 -25.46 21.21
CA ASN A 36 56.06 -26.10 22.42
C ASN A 36 55.21 -25.88 23.68
N ALA A 37 54.33 -24.88 23.66
CA ALA A 37 53.35 -24.69 24.74
C ALA A 37 51.95 -24.52 24.19
N GLN A 38 51.06 -25.41 24.58
CA GLN A 38 49.63 -25.38 24.20
C GLN A 38 48.77 -25.19 25.45
N GLY A 39 47.91 -24.21 25.41
CA GLY A 39 46.94 -23.97 26.48
C GLY A 39 45.50 -24.02 25.96
N TYR A 40 44.61 -24.68 26.65
CA TYR A 40 43.19 -24.58 26.43
C TYR A 40 42.50 -24.03 27.65
N LEU A 41 41.55 -23.11 27.44
CA LEU A 41 40.70 -22.56 28.50
C LEU A 41 39.27 -22.82 28.11
N VAL A 42 38.53 -23.56 28.96
CA VAL A 42 37.10 -23.79 28.76
C VAL A 42 36.38 -23.32 30.00
N GLY A 43 35.32 -22.57 29.86
CA GLY A 43 34.58 -22.05 31.00
C GLY A 43 33.11 -21.79 30.65
N ALA A 44 32.31 -21.67 31.70
CA ALA A 44 30.94 -21.24 31.63
C ALA A 44 30.71 -20.11 32.63
N GLN A 45 30.02 -19.07 32.17
CA GLN A 45 29.69 -17.90 33.01
C GLN A 45 28.17 -17.76 33.08
N LEU A 46 27.62 -17.78 34.29
CA LEU A 46 26.22 -17.43 34.57
C LEU A 46 26.16 -15.97 35.04
N SER A 47 25.41 -15.16 34.32
CA SER A 47 25.19 -13.76 34.67
C SER A 47 23.70 -13.51 34.90
N TRP A 48 23.35 -13.02 36.08
CA TRP A 48 21.98 -12.70 36.48
C TRP A 48 21.90 -11.30 37.08
N LYS A 49 21.15 -10.44 36.45
CA LYS A 49 20.88 -9.10 36.97
C LYS A 49 19.62 -9.12 37.81
N VAL A 50 19.76 -9.27 39.12
CA VAL A 50 18.64 -9.34 40.07
C VAL A 50 17.93 -7.97 40.19
N PHE A 51 18.69 -6.86 40.10
CA PHE A 51 18.14 -5.50 40.17
C PHE A 51 18.96 -4.55 39.29
N ASP A 52 18.26 -3.77 38.44
CA ASP A 52 18.86 -2.79 37.52
C ASP A 52 18.22 -1.40 37.60
N GLY A 53 17.64 -1.06 38.76
CA GLY A 53 16.99 0.26 38.92
C GLY A 53 15.75 0.47 38.06
N TYR A 54 14.93 -0.58 37.87
CA TYR A 54 13.71 -0.58 37.06
C TYR A 54 13.93 -0.41 35.55
N LYS A 55 15.17 -0.42 35.09
CA LYS A 55 15.51 -0.22 33.68
C LYS A 55 14.93 -1.31 32.77
N SER A 56 14.97 -2.58 33.23
CA SER A 56 14.39 -3.71 32.49
C SER A 56 12.88 -3.64 32.44
N ILE A 57 12.21 -3.15 33.47
CA ILE A 57 10.77 -2.94 33.54
C ILE A 57 10.39 -1.84 32.52
N GLY A 58 11.08 -0.70 32.54
CA GLY A 58 10.82 0.39 31.58
C GLY A 58 11.03 -0.04 30.12
N LYS A 59 12.05 -0.86 29.84
CA LYS A 59 12.27 -1.43 28.50
C LYS A 59 11.13 -2.37 28.07
N MET A 60 10.65 -3.21 29.00
CA MET A 60 9.53 -4.12 28.73
C MET A 60 8.23 -3.34 28.44
N GLU A 61 7.92 -2.31 29.25
CA GLU A 61 6.74 -1.46 29.03
C GLU A 61 6.84 -0.69 27.72
N LYS A 62 8.02 -0.14 27.38
CA LYS A 62 8.26 0.49 26.09
C LYS A 62 8.02 -0.48 24.93
N ALA A 63 8.61 -1.67 24.98
CA ALA A 63 8.42 -2.69 23.95
C ALA A 63 6.96 -3.13 23.82
N LYS A 64 6.20 -3.20 24.95
CA LYS A 64 4.76 -3.46 24.95
C LYS A 64 3.98 -2.36 24.25
N ALA A 65 4.28 -1.10 24.56
CA ALA A 65 3.64 0.06 23.94
C ALA A 65 3.92 0.13 22.44
N GLU A 66 5.16 -0.16 22.01
CA GLU A 66 5.54 -0.24 20.60
C GLU A 66 4.80 -1.36 19.85
N PHE A 67 4.63 -2.53 20.51
CA PHE A 67 3.82 -3.62 19.95
C PHE A 67 2.35 -3.21 19.79
N GLN A 68 1.74 -2.62 20.81
CA GLN A 68 0.35 -2.15 20.75
C GLN A 68 0.16 -1.07 19.68
N LYS A 69 1.11 -0.13 19.57
CA LYS A 69 1.12 0.88 18.51
C LYS A 69 1.14 0.23 17.13
N ALA A 70 2.05 -0.71 16.88
CA ALA A 70 2.15 -1.43 15.62
C ALA A 70 0.90 -2.26 15.29
N GLU A 71 0.19 -2.76 16.30
CA GLU A 71 -1.08 -3.47 16.13
C GLU A 71 -2.19 -2.51 15.67
N VAL A 72 -2.32 -1.36 16.33
CA VAL A 72 -3.29 -0.32 15.94
C VAL A 72 -3.00 0.24 14.54
N GLU A 73 -1.73 0.51 14.22
CA GLU A 73 -1.33 0.95 12.88
C GLU A 73 -1.68 -0.08 11.80
N ASN A 74 -1.50 -1.37 12.09
CA ASN A 74 -1.89 -2.44 11.17
C ASN A 74 -3.42 -2.52 10.96
N GLN A 75 -4.20 -2.33 12.03
CA GLN A 75 -5.66 -2.27 11.95
C GLN A 75 -6.13 -1.03 11.15
N GLN A 76 -5.50 0.11 11.40
CA GLN A 76 -5.78 1.34 10.65
C GLN A 76 -5.49 1.16 9.16
N TYR A 77 -4.33 0.58 8.82
CA TYR A 77 -3.96 0.30 7.44
C TYR A 77 -4.98 -0.62 6.75
N LYS A 78 -5.39 -1.70 7.40
CA LYS A 78 -6.42 -2.62 6.87
C LYS A 78 -7.76 -1.91 6.63
N SER A 79 -8.19 -1.09 7.59
CA SER A 79 -9.45 -0.35 7.48
C SER A 79 -9.39 0.68 6.35
N GLN A 80 -8.27 1.36 6.20
CA GLN A 80 -8.07 2.34 5.14
C GLN A 80 -8.01 1.68 3.76
N SER A 81 -7.30 0.55 3.63
CA SER A 81 -7.27 -0.23 2.38
C SER A 81 -8.66 -0.73 1.99
N GLN A 82 -9.45 -1.22 2.96
CA GLN A 82 -10.83 -1.66 2.71
C GLN A 82 -11.74 -0.51 2.29
N LEU A 83 -11.57 0.67 2.91
CA LEU A 83 -12.32 1.87 2.54
C LEU A 83 -11.99 2.31 1.11
N GLU A 84 -10.70 2.31 0.75
CA GLU A 84 -10.24 2.68 -0.58
C GLU A 84 -10.74 1.71 -1.65
N LEU A 85 -10.68 0.41 -1.39
CA LEU A 85 -11.23 -0.62 -2.27
C LEU A 85 -12.74 -0.41 -2.51
N ASN A 86 -13.51 -0.18 -1.44
CA ASN A 86 -14.95 0.06 -1.55
C ASN A 86 -15.27 1.37 -2.28
N LYS A 87 -14.46 2.41 -2.09
CA LYS A 87 -14.59 3.68 -2.81
C LYS A 87 -14.32 3.49 -4.30
N THR A 88 -13.22 2.82 -4.65
CA THR A 88 -12.84 2.58 -6.04
C THR A 88 -13.87 1.70 -6.77
N ASN A 89 -14.43 0.68 -6.11
CA ASN A 89 -15.51 -0.12 -6.68
C ASN A 89 -16.76 0.72 -7.00
N ARG A 90 -17.13 1.66 -6.13
CA ARG A 90 -18.24 2.59 -6.42
C ARG A 90 -17.91 3.51 -7.57
N GLN A 91 -16.71 4.08 -7.59
CA GLN A 91 -16.25 4.95 -8.69
C GLN A 91 -16.25 4.22 -10.03
N LEU A 92 -15.85 2.94 -10.06
CA LEU A 92 -15.91 2.13 -11.28
C LEU A 92 -17.33 1.98 -11.79
N LYS A 93 -18.29 1.68 -10.89
CA LYS A 93 -19.71 1.58 -11.26
C LYS A 93 -20.29 2.91 -11.75
N ASP A 94 -19.91 4.02 -11.11
CA ASP A 94 -20.34 5.35 -11.52
C ASP A 94 -19.73 5.73 -12.89
N ALA A 95 -18.47 5.39 -13.15
CA ALA A 95 -17.82 5.57 -14.44
C ALA A 95 -18.49 4.74 -15.54
N GLU A 96 -18.85 3.47 -15.28
CA GLU A 96 -19.60 2.62 -16.20
C GLU A 96 -20.95 3.24 -16.57
N ASN A 97 -21.70 3.71 -15.57
CA ASN A 97 -22.98 4.37 -15.78
C ASN A 97 -22.80 5.66 -16.63
N LYS A 98 -21.73 6.41 -16.38
CA LYS A 98 -21.39 7.63 -17.13
C LYS A 98 -21.11 7.32 -18.60
N VAL A 99 -20.34 6.25 -18.90
CA VAL A 99 -20.10 5.80 -20.28
C VAL A 99 -21.42 5.49 -20.99
N ASN A 100 -22.32 4.75 -20.33
CA ASN A 100 -23.62 4.41 -20.90
C ASN A 100 -24.49 5.65 -21.15
N LEU A 101 -24.46 6.61 -20.22
CA LEU A 101 -25.20 7.89 -20.35
C LEU A 101 -24.65 8.73 -21.52
N GLU A 102 -23.34 8.91 -21.61
CA GLU A 102 -22.73 9.72 -22.65
C GLU A 102 -22.86 9.05 -24.04
N LYS A 103 -22.86 7.71 -24.10
CA LYS A 103 -23.16 6.97 -25.33
C LYS A 103 -24.59 7.30 -25.85
N LEU A 104 -25.57 7.25 -24.98
CA LEU A 104 -26.95 7.59 -25.34
C LEU A 104 -27.08 9.08 -25.72
N ALA A 105 -26.39 9.98 -25.00
CA ALA A 105 -26.38 11.41 -25.32
C ALA A 105 -25.73 11.69 -26.67
N LEU A 106 -24.68 10.96 -27.06
CA LEU A 106 -24.07 11.03 -28.38
C LEU A 106 -25.05 10.56 -29.46
N GLU A 107 -25.70 9.42 -29.28
CA GLU A 107 -26.71 8.93 -30.25
C GLU A 107 -27.83 9.94 -30.46
N GLN A 108 -28.34 10.58 -29.40
CA GLN A 108 -29.34 11.64 -29.52
C GLN A 108 -28.84 12.88 -30.24
N SER A 109 -27.60 13.29 -29.99
CA SER A 109 -27.00 14.45 -30.64
C SER A 109 -26.69 14.20 -32.13
N GLN A 110 -26.27 12.98 -32.47
CA GLN A 110 -26.09 12.55 -33.86
C GLN A 110 -27.42 12.58 -34.64
N GLU A 111 -28.49 12.07 -34.02
CA GLU A 111 -29.81 12.10 -34.66
C GLU A 111 -30.34 13.53 -34.79
N SER A 112 -30.12 14.40 -33.81
CA SER A 112 -30.45 15.84 -33.90
C SER A 112 -29.72 16.52 -35.04
N TYR A 113 -28.40 16.25 -35.18
CA TYR A 113 -27.61 16.77 -36.31
C TYR A 113 -28.12 16.25 -37.64
N ARG A 114 -28.41 14.96 -37.77
CA ARG A 114 -28.95 14.32 -38.98
C ARG A 114 -30.25 14.98 -39.40
N ILE A 115 -31.20 15.22 -38.48
CA ILE A 115 -32.48 15.88 -38.80
C ILE A 115 -32.24 17.30 -39.27
N ARG A 116 -31.39 18.08 -38.59
CA ARG A 116 -31.10 19.49 -39.01
C ARG A 116 -30.35 19.56 -40.31
N SER A 117 -29.43 18.64 -40.57
CA SER A 117 -28.72 18.53 -41.87
C SER A 117 -29.70 18.28 -43.04
N ASN A 118 -30.66 17.35 -42.85
CA ASN A 118 -31.69 17.08 -43.83
C ASN A 118 -32.62 18.30 -44.09
N ARG A 119 -32.97 19.04 -43.05
CA ARG A 119 -33.78 20.26 -43.17
C ARG A 119 -33.00 21.39 -43.83
N PHE A 120 -31.71 21.49 -43.55
CA PHE A 120 -30.81 22.47 -44.17
C PHE A 120 -30.69 22.24 -45.69
N THR A 121 -30.55 20.99 -46.13
CA THR A 121 -30.51 20.66 -47.59
C THR A 121 -31.82 20.97 -48.28
N GLN A 122 -32.93 21.03 -47.55
CA GLN A 122 -34.25 21.45 -48.07
C GLN A 122 -34.47 22.97 -47.97
N GLY A 123 -33.49 23.75 -47.50
CA GLY A 123 -33.62 25.18 -47.28
C GLY A 123 -34.49 25.61 -46.11
N LEU A 124 -34.83 24.67 -45.20
CA LEU A 124 -35.74 24.85 -44.06
C LEU A 124 -35.02 25.12 -42.71
N GLU A 125 -33.71 25.15 -42.70
CA GLU A 125 -32.90 25.38 -41.49
C GLU A 125 -31.82 26.44 -41.76
N LYS A 126 -31.43 27.20 -40.71
CA LYS A 126 -30.35 28.18 -40.78
C LYS A 126 -29.00 27.51 -40.62
N THR A 127 -27.98 28.03 -41.29
CA THR A 127 -26.59 27.56 -41.17
C THR A 127 -26.09 27.59 -39.73
N THR A 128 -26.47 28.63 -38.98
CA THR A 128 -26.11 28.76 -37.53
C THR A 128 -26.63 27.61 -36.69
N ASP A 129 -27.87 27.18 -36.95
CA ASP A 129 -28.53 26.11 -36.18
C ASP A 129 -27.95 24.74 -36.53
N LEU A 130 -27.56 24.53 -37.80
CA LEU A 130 -26.85 23.34 -38.24
C LEU A 130 -25.45 23.25 -37.57
N LEU A 131 -24.65 24.33 -37.61
CA LEU A 131 -23.32 24.39 -37.00
C LEU A 131 -23.39 24.21 -35.47
N GLN A 132 -24.45 24.73 -34.84
CA GLN A 132 -24.66 24.53 -33.42
C GLN A 132 -24.92 23.04 -33.09
N ALA A 133 -25.74 22.37 -33.89
CA ALA A 133 -26.00 20.95 -33.70
C ALA A 133 -24.75 20.08 -33.96
N GLU A 134 -23.96 20.42 -34.94
CA GLU A 134 -22.68 19.78 -35.22
C GLU A 134 -21.68 19.95 -34.07
N THR A 135 -21.56 21.17 -33.57
CA THR A 135 -20.71 21.45 -32.38
C THR A 135 -21.14 20.65 -31.16
N GLN A 136 -22.46 20.56 -30.90
CA GLN A 136 -22.99 19.77 -29.81
C GLN A 136 -22.70 18.27 -29.98
N MET A 137 -22.81 17.75 -31.20
CA MET A 137 -22.46 16.35 -31.50
C MET A 137 -20.99 16.05 -31.17
N TYR A 138 -20.05 16.88 -31.63
CA TYR A 138 -18.63 16.71 -31.33
C TYR A 138 -18.30 16.89 -29.85
N GLN A 139 -19.01 17.79 -29.16
CA GLN A 139 -18.86 17.91 -27.70
C GLN A 139 -19.30 16.61 -26.98
N LYS A 140 -20.38 15.97 -27.43
CA LYS A 140 -20.83 14.70 -26.87
C LYS A 140 -19.89 13.55 -27.18
N GLU A 141 -19.30 13.52 -28.36
CA GLU A 141 -18.26 12.56 -28.70
C GLU A 141 -17.03 12.71 -27.81
N LEU A 142 -16.57 13.93 -27.55
CA LEU A 142 -15.47 14.20 -26.64
C LEU A 142 -15.80 13.78 -25.20
N GLN A 143 -17.03 14.05 -24.73
CA GLN A 143 -17.48 13.64 -23.40
C GLN A 143 -17.52 12.11 -23.25
N LEU A 144 -17.94 11.39 -24.29
CA LEU A 144 -17.89 9.92 -24.30
C LEU A 144 -16.45 9.41 -24.21
N LEU A 145 -15.53 9.95 -24.99
CA LEU A 145 -14.11 9.56 -24.93
C LEU A 145 -13.50 9.80 -23.54
N GLN A 146 -13.84 10.95 -22.92
CA GLN A 146 -13.41 11.23 -21.55
C GLN A 146 -14.00 10.24 -20.54
N ALA A 147 -15.27 9.87 -20.69
CA ALA A 147 -15.92 8.90 -19.80
C ALA A 147 -15.31 7.50 -19.95
N VAL A 148 -14.99 7.07 -21.16
CA VAL A 148 -14.29 5.79 -21.42
C VAL A 148 -12.91 5.79 -20.80
N PHE A 149 -12.13 6.86 -20.97
CA PHE A 149 -10.82 6.99 -20.36
C PHE A 149 -10.89 6.92 -18.82
N GLU A 150 -11.87 7.60 -18.21
CA GLU A 150 -12.08 7.57 -16.76
C GLU A 150 -12.46 6.16 -16.26
N TYR A 151 -13.26 5.43 -17.01
CA TYR A 151 -13.61 4.05 -16.71
C TYR A 151 -12.39 3.14 -16.78
N ASP A 152 -11.62 3.17 -17.88
CA ASP A 152 -10.43 2.34 -18.05
C ASP A 152 -9.38 2.63 -16.98
N PHE A 153 -9.14 3.91 -16.68
CA PHE A 153 -8.22 4.31 -15.61
C PHE A 153 -8.65 3.77 -14.24
N THR A 154 -9.95 3.89 -13.92
CA THR A 154 -10.49 3.40 -12.63
C THR A 154 -10.42 1.88 -12.54
N GLN A 155 -10.62 1.17 -13.64
CA GLN A 155 -10.51 -0.28 -13.72
C GLN A 155 -9.06 -0.75 -13.46
N GLU A 156 -8.09 -0.13 -14.11
CA GLU A 156 -6.67 -0.44 -13.90
C GLU A 156 -6.22 -0.11 -12.46
N TYR A 157 -6.71 1.00 -11.91
CA TYR A 157 -6.44 1.35 -10.51
C TYR A 157 -7.02 0.32 -9.53
N LEU A 158 -8.22 -0.18 -9.79
CA LEU A 158 -8.81 -1.26 -8.99
C LEU A 158 -7.97 -2.54 -9.03
N GLN A 159 -7.47 -2.91 -10.20
CA GLN A 159 -6.59 -4.07 -10.35
C GLN A 159 -5.27 -3.89 -9.58
N PHE A 160 -4.73 -2.67 -9.57
CA PHE A 160 -3.53 -2.35 -8.80
C PHE A 160 -3.77 -2.51 -7.28
N LEU A 161 -4.93 -2.09 -6.78
CA LEU A 161 -5.28 -2.21 -5.35
C LEU A 161 -5.53 -3.67 -4.90
N THR A 162 -5.79 -4.58 -5.83
CA THR A 162 -6.13 -5.99 -5.53
C THR A 162 -4.97 -6.97 -5.73
N LYS A 163 -3.85 -6.51 -6.27
CA LYS A 163 -2.58 -7.27 -6.36
C LYS A 163 -1.76 -7.15 -5.09
#